data_7d2ef24d203b2fa22660b1e571f64e77
#
_entry.id   7d2ef24d203b2fa22660b1e571f64e77
#
_cell.length_a   1.000
_cell.length_b   1.000
_cell.length_c   1.000
_cell.angle_alpha   90.00
_cell.angle_beta   90.00
_cell.angle_gamma   90.00
#
_symmetry.space_group_name_H-M   'P 1'
#
loop_
_entity.id
_entity.type
_entity.pdbx_description
1 polymer ?
#
loop_
_entity_poly.entity_id
_entity_poly.type
_entity_poly.pdbx_seq_one_letter_code
_entity_poly.pdbx_strand_id
1 'polypeptide(L)'
;MSEKYYSLHNHTASSNARLIDSINKVEDLIQYAFELGLSGIAITDHETVNAHIKAIKYVEKKRAKDEAWKDFKLILGNEIYLCRNNLNSVNYDSKKDKFYHFILLAVDEIGHEQIRRLSTRAYEHSFMKNRMRRVPTYYSVRRRCQNGS
;
A
#
# COMPACT_ATOMS: atom_id res chain seq x y z
N MET A 1 -11.12 28.76 7.37
CA MET A 1 -10.63 27.37 7.62
C MET A 1 -9.86 27.00 6.37
N SER A 2 -8.55 26.72 6.46
CA SER A 2 -7.80 26.20 5.31
C SER A 2 -8.31 24.81 4.97
N GLU A 3 -8.53 24.55 3.69
CA GLU A 3 -8.93 23.21 3.22
C GLU A 3 -7.83 22.21 3.58
N LYS A 4 -8.25 21.07 4.15
CA LYS A 4 -7.32 19.96 4.48
C LYS A 4 -7.10 19.13 3.23
N TYR A 5 -5.84 19.03 2.80
CA TYR A 5 -5.46 18.18 1.68
C TYR A 5 -4.59 17.02 2.13
N TYR A 6 -4.90 15.82 1.64
CA TYR A 6 -4.17 14.58 1.90
C TYR A 6 -3.73 13.96 0.57
N SER A 7 -2.45 13.67 0.43
CA SER A 7 -1.97 12.90 -0.72
C SER A 7 -2.17 11.40 -0.43
N LEU A 8 -3.03 10.73 -1.18
CA LEU A 8 -3.48 9.37 -0.87
C LEU A 8 -2.83 8.28 -1.73
N HIS A 9 -1.97 8.65 -2.68
CA HIS A 9 -1.28 7.71 -3.57
C HIS A 9 0.16 8.17 -3.76
N ASN A 10 1.08 7.53 -3.06
CA ASN A 10 2.49 7.87 -3.12
C ASN A 10 3.36 6.63 -2.98
N HIS A 11 4.46 6.62 -3.74
CA HIS A 11 5.41 5.52 -3.78
C HIS A 11 6.76 5.95 -3.23
N THR A 12 7.37 5.05 -2.47
CA THR A 12 8.74 5.17 -2.01
C THR A 12 9.66 4.22 -2.79
N ALA A 13 10.96 4.31 -2.55
CA ALA A 13 11.92 3.37 -3.11
C ALA A 13 11.65 1.89 -2.73
N SER A 14 10.75 1.62 -1.76
CA SER A 14 10.32 0.26 -1.41
C SER A 14 9.49 -0.40 -2.52
N SER A 15 8.79 0.38 -3.35
CA SER A 15 8.11 -0.10 -4.55
C SER A 15 9.06 -0.80 -5.54
N ASN A 16 10.34 -0.41 -5.54
CA ASN A 16 11.34 -0.92 -6.50
C ASN A 16 11.70 -2.39 -6.30
N ALA A 17 11.23 -3.01 -5.23
CA ALA A 17 11.36 -4.47 -5.06
C ALA A 17 10.60 -5.23 -6.17
N ARG A 18 9.62 -4.60 -6.78
CA ARG A 18 8.77 -5.16 -7.84
C ARG A 18 8.94 -4.47 -9.18
N LEU A 19 8.84 -3.16 -9.20
CA LEU A 19 8.91 -2.33 -10.38
C LEU A 19 9.79 -1.11 -10.06
N ILE A 20 10.73 -0.77 -10.93
CA ILE A 20 11.49 0.48 -10.77
C ILE A 20 10.54 1.64 -11.03
N ASP A 21 10.07 2.26 -9.96
CA ASP A 21 8.98 3.21 -9.98
C ASP A 21 9.32 4.52 -9.26
N SER A 22 10.05 4.44 -8.15
CA SER A 22 10.31 5.61 -7.31
C SER A 22 11.73 5.62 -6.75
N ILE A 23 12.29 6.83 -6.64
CA ILE A 23 13.58 7.07 -5.96
C ILE A 23 13.41 7.70 -4.58
N ASN A 24 12.16 7.98 -4.18
CA ASN A 24 11.86 8.71 -2.96
C ASN A 24 12.20 7.88 -1.72
N LYS A 25 13.03 8.40 -0.84
CA LYS A 25 13.12 7.87 0.51
C LYS A 25 11.86 8.20 1.28
N VAL A 26 11.39 7.30 2.12
CA VAL A 26 10.13 7.48 2.82
C VAL A 26 10.14 8.71 3.74
N GLU A 27 11.26 8.95 4.41
CA GLU A 27 11.41 10.09 5.31
C GLU A 27 11.39 11.41 4.55
N ASP A 28 12.11 11.49 3.42
CA ASP A 28 12.18 12.69 2.59
C ASP A 28 10.81 13.03 2.00
N LEU A 29 10.09 12.00 1.55
CA LEU A 29 8.73 12.15 1.01
C LEU A 29 7.75 12.68 2.06
N ILE A 30 7.78 12.14 3.28
CA ILE A 30 6.94 12.58 4.39
C ILE A 30 7.31 14.03 4.81
N GLN A 31 8.60 14.32 4.92
CA GLN A 31 9.08 15.66 5.26
C GLN A 31 8.61 16.69 4.25
N TYR A 32 8.77 16.38 2.97
CA TYR A 32 8.37 17.28 1.89
C TYR A 32 6.86 17.52 1.87
N ALA A 33 6.05 16.49 2.11
CA ALA A 33 4.61 16.64 2.24
C ALA A 33 4.22 17.60 3.38
N PHE A 34 4.91 17.51 4.52
CA PHE A 34 4.71 18.42 5.64
C PHE A 34 5.11 19.85 5.29
N GLU A 35 6.25 20.05 4.65
CA GLU A 35 6.76 21.36 4.24
C GLU A 35 5.85 22.05 3.21
N LEU A 36 5.20 21.29 2.36
CA LEU A 36 4.17 21.78 1.43
C LEU A 36 2.86 22.15 2.11
N GLY A 37 2.73 21.93 3.42
CA GLY A 37 1.51 22.24 4.18
C GLY A 37 0.37 21.24 3.97
N LEU A 38 0.67 20.02 3.49
CA LEU A 38 -0.33 18.95 3.42
C LEU A 38 -0.75 18.54 4.84
N SER A 39 -2.00 18.19 4.99
CA SER A 39 -2.55 17.69 6.28
C SER A 39 -2.15 16.22 6.55
N GLY A 40 -1.63 15.53 5.55
CA GLY A 40 -1.13 14.17 5.68
C GLY A 40 -0.79 13.52 4.35
N ILE A 41 -0.19 12.34 4.44
CA ILE A 41 0.26 11.56 3.30
C ILE A 41 -0.01 10.07 3.51
N ALA A 42 -0.39 9.36 2.46
CA ALA A 42 -0.44 7.91 2.44
C ALA A 42 0.85 7.32 1.85
N ILE A 43 1.35 6.24 2.42
CA ILE A 43 2.41 5.42 1.84
C ILE A 43 1.75 4.18 1.25
N THR A 44 1.78 4.10 -0.09
CA THR A 44 1.03 3.10 -0.87
C THR A 44 1.93 2.39 -1.88
N ASP A 45 3.06 1.89 -1.42
CA ASP A 45 4.02 1.17 -2.27
C ASP A 45 3.38 -0.03 -2.97
N HIS A 46 3.87 -0.36 -4.17
CA HIS A 46 3.43 -1.52 -4.94
C HIS A 46 3.68 -2.83 -4.19
N GLU A 47 2.60 -3.53 -3.84
CA GLU A 47 2.57 -4.88 -3.29
C GLU A 47 3.42 -5.09 -2.02
N THR A 48 3.90 -4.02 -1.39
CA THR A 48 4.76 -4.10 -0.21
C THR A 48 4.36 -3.12 0.88
N VAL A 49 4.61 -3.51 2.11
CA VAL A 49 4.43 -2.69 3.31
C VAL A 49 5.78 -2.37 3.99
N ASN A 50 6.89 -2.57 3.29
CA ASN A 50 8.23 -2.46 3.87
C ASN A 50 8.57 -1.06 4.39
N ALA A 51 8.02 0.00 3.77
CA ALA A 51 8.24 1.38 4.20
C ALA A 51 7.48 1.75 5.48
N HIS A 52 6.45 1.01 5.87
CA HIS A 52 5.51 1.40 6.92
C HIS A 52 6.18 1.63 8.27
N ILE A 53 7.01 0.69 8.72
CA ILE A 53 7.71 0.80 10.02
C ILE A 53 8.61 2.03 10.06
N LYS A 54 9.29 2.31 8.95
CA LYS A 54 10.19 3.46 8.83
C LYS A 54 9.39 4.76 8.83
N ALA A 55 8.26 4.80 8.14
CA ALA A 55 7.33 5.93 8.10
C ALA A 55 6.77 6.23 9.51
N ILE A 56 6.28 5.21 10.22
CA ILE A 56 5.75 5.34 11.59
C ILE A 56 6.82 5.93 12.51
N LYS A 57 7.99 5.30 12.59
CA LYS A 57 9.10 5.76 13.45
C LYS A 57 9.53 7.20 13.12
N TYR A 58 9.52 7.56 11.85
CA TYR A 58 9.86 8.92 11.44
C TYR A 58 8.86 9.94 11.96
N VAL A 59 7.56 9.70 11.74
CA VAL A 59 6.50 10.63 12.17
C VAL A 59 6.43 10.71 13.69
N GLU A 60 6.55 9.59 14.41
CA GLU A 60 6.61 9.58 15.88
C GLU A 60 7.79 10.42 16.41
N LYS A 61 8.96 10.27 15.83
CA LYS A 61 10.15 11.07 16.18
C LYS A 61 9.93 12.57 15.95
N LYS A 62 9.22 12.95 14.89
CA LYS A 62 8.88 14.35 14.59
C LYS A 62 7.85 14.89 15.57
N ARG A 63 6.79 14.15 15.85
CA ARG A 63 5.76 14.51 16.84
C ARG A 63 6.32 14.71 18.25
N ALA A 64 7.33 13.93 18.62
CA ALA A 64 7.98 14.06 19.92
C ALA A 64 8.82 15.34 20.06
N LYS A 65 9.18 15.98 18.94
CA LYS A 65 10.09 17.14 18.93
C LYS A 65 9.40 18.45 18.55
N ASP A 66 8.31 18.37 17.81
CA ASP A 66 7.67 19.54 17.22
C ASP A 66 6.15 19.37 17.23
N GLU A 67 5.49 20.31 17.93
CA GLU A 67 4.04 20.37 18.09
C GLU A 67 3.30 20.47 16.74
N ALA A 68 3.91 21.11 15.73
CA ALA A 68 3.30 21.26 14.41
C ALA A 68 3.02 19.93 13.72
N TRP A 69 3.72 18.85 14.11
CA TRP A 69 3.51 17.51 13.55
C TRP A 69 2.35 16.74 14.17
N LYS A 70 1.75 17.23 15.26
CA LYS A 70 0.67 16.50 15.96
C LYS A 70 -0.53 16.21 15.08
N ASP A 71 -0.93 17.19 14.27
CA ASP A 71 -2.09 17.07 13.40
C ASP A 71 -1.78 16.44 12.04
N PHE A 72 -0.50 16.28 11.70
CA PHE A 72 -0.12 15.64 10.44
C PHE A 72 -0.48 14.15 10.44
N LYS A 73 -1.23 13.69 9.45
CA LYS A 73 -1.70 12.30 9.32
C LYS A 73 -0.78 11.46 8.45
N LEU A 74 -0.24 10.40 9.02
CA LEU A 74 0.37 9.31 8.27
C LEU A 74 -0.70 8.25 8.02
N ILE A 75 -0.95 7.94 6.76
CA ILE A 75 -1.89 6.92 6.32
C ILE A 75 -1.08 5.75 5.77
N LEU A 76 -1.36 4.54 6.22
CA LEU A 76 -0.68 3.34 5.77
C LEU A 76 -1.55 2.62 4.75
N GLY A 77 -0.98 2.34 3.60
CA GLY A 77 -1.71 1.74 2.50
C GLY A 77 -0.85 0.78 1.67
N ASN A 78 -1.44 0.25 0.63
CA ASN A 78 -0.74 -0.61 -0.30
C ASN A 78 -1.41 -0.50 -1.67
N GLU A 79 -0.64 -0.37 -2.74
CA GLU A 79 -1.15 -0.51 -4.09
C GLU A 79 -1.04 -1.97 -4.51
N ILE A 80 -2.18 -2.59 -4.71
CA ILE A 80 -2.31 -3.99 -5.08
C ILE A 80 -2.75 -4.14 -6.54
N TYR A 81 -2.52 -5.33 -7.10
CA TYR A 81 -3.05 -5.70 -8.40
C TYR A 81 -4.28 -6.59 -8.24
N LEU A 82 -5.42 -6.13 -8.75
CA LEU A 82 -6.65 -6.91 -8.81
C LEU A 82 -6.75 -7.66 -10.13
N CYS A 83 -7.07 -8.94 -10.06
CA CYS A 83 -7.40 -9.76 -11.21
C CYS A 83 -8.81 -10.34 -11.07
N ARG A 84 -9.56 -10.41 -12.17
CA ARG A 84 -10.91 -11.02 -12.18
C ARG A 84 -10.89 -12.51 -11.89
N ASN A 85 -9.92 -13.20 -12.47
CA ASN A 85 -9.81 -14.64 -12.34
C ASN A 85 -8.77 -14.97 -11.30
N ASN A 86 -9.11 -15.90 -10.40
CA ASN A 86 -8.14 -16.43 -9.47
C ASN A 86 -7.00 -17.07 -10.28
N LEU A 87 -5.76 -16.67 -10.02
CA LEU A 87 -4.55 -17.26 -10.62
C LEU A 87 -4.44 -18.78 -10.41
N ASN A 88 -5.17 -19.31 -9.44
CA ASN A 88 -5.29 -20.73 -9.20
C ASN A 88 -6.33 -21.40 -10.08
N SER A 89 -7.13 -20.63 -10.83
CA SER A 89 -8.09 -21.21 -11.74
C SER A 89 -7.38 -21.74 -12.98
N VAL A 90 -7.83 -22.88 -13.43
CA VAL A 90 -7.41 -23.50 -14.71
C VAL A 90 -7.69 -22.58 -15.91
N ASN A 91 -8.53 -21.56 -15.69
CA ASN A 91 -9.03 -20.62 -16.70
C ASN A 91 -8.24 -19.29 -16.78
N TYR A 92 -7.14 -19.14 -16.04
CA TYR A 92 -6.33 -17.92 -16.14
C TYR A 92 -5.64 -17.83 -17.51
N ASP A 93 -5.94 -16.78 -18.23
CA ASP A 93 -5.31 -16.46 -19.51
C ASP A 93 -4.59 -15.11 -19.41
N SER A 94 -3.26 -15.13 -19.37
CA SER A 94 -2.42 -13.93 -19.25
C SER A 94 -2.62 -12.89 -20.37
N LYS A 95 -3.23 -13.28 -21.49
CA LYS A 95 -3.56 -12.37 -22.60
C LYS A 95 -4.92 -11.69 -22.43
N LYS A 96 -5.84 -12.31 -21.70
CA LYS A 96 -7.22 -11.84 -21.49
C LYS A 96 -7.45 -11.26 -20.12
N ASP A 97 -6.79 -11.80 -19.12
CA ASP A 97 -6.94 -11.36 -17.73
C ASP A 97 -6.07 -10.14 -17.46
N LYS A 98 -6.71 -8.98 -17.45
CA LYS A 98 -6.06 -7.71 -17.13
C LYS A 98 -5.92 -7.55 -15.62
N PHE A 99 -4.84 -6.88 -15.23
CA PHE A 99 -4.60 -6.44 -13.86
C PHE A 99 -5.00 -4.99 -13.72
N TYR A 100 -5.64 -4.68 -12.60
CA TYR A 100 -6.06 -3.33 -12.26
C TYR A 100 -5.34 -2.93 -10.99
N HIS A 101 -4.72 -1.76 -11.00
CA HIS A 101 -4.17 -1.16 -9.81
C HIS A 101 -5.30 -0.76 -8.87
N PHE A 102 -5.15 -1.08 -7.59
CA PHE A 102 -6.14 -0.77 -6.59
C PHE A 102 -5.45 -0.38 -5.29
N ILE A 103 -5.82 0.79 -4.75
CA ILE A 103 -5.22 1.32 -3.53
C ILE A 103 -6.07 0.91 -2.33
N LEU A 104 -5.41 0.31 -1.36
CA LEU A 104 -5.96 0.02 -0.05
C LEU A 104 -5.38 1.02 0.95
N LEU A 105 -6.23 1.64 1.76
CA LEU A 105 -5.85 2.53 2.84
C LEU A 105 -6.37 1.96 4.16
N ALA A 106 -5.50 1.90 5.17
CA ALA A 106 -5.90 1.51 6.51
C ALA A 106 -6.60 2.67 7.20
N VAL A 107 -7.78 2.41 7.75
CA VAL A 107 -8.53 3.39 8.55
C VAL A 107 -8.07 3.34 10.02
N ASP A 108 -7.65 2.15 10.48
CA ASP A 108 -7.24 1.87 11.84
C ASP A 108 -6.16 0.76 11.87
N GLU A 109 -5.77 0.34 13.07
CA GLU A 109 -4.79 -0.73 13.27
C GLU A 109 -5.28 -2.08 12.72
N ILE A 110 -6.58 -2.36 12.80
CA ILE A 110 -7.17 -3.59 12.26
C ILE A 110 -7.05 -3.60 10.75
N GLY A 111 -7.36 -2.47 10.09
CA GLY A 111 -7.18 -2.31 8.66
C GLY A 111 -5.72 -2.45 8.22
N HIS A 112 -4.78 -1.90 8.99
CA HIS A 112 -3.35 -2.07 8.73
C HIS A 112 -2.91 -3.53 8.87
N GLU A 113 -3.38 -4.24 9.88
CA GLU A 113 -3.13 -5.67 10.04
C GLU A 113 -3.69 -6.49 8.86
N GLN A 114 -4.87 -6.16 8.38
CA GLN A 114 -5.47 -6.81 7.21
C GLN A 114 -4.64 -6.58 5.95
N ILE A 115 -4.13 -5.37 5.73
CA ILE A 115 -3.24 -5.04 4.60
C ILE A 115 -1.96 -5.89 4.69
N ARG A 116 -1.32 -5.97 5.86
CA ARG A 116 -0.10 -6.78 6.07
C ARG A 116 -0.35 -8.27 5.78
N ARG A 117 -1.43 -8.83 6.29
CA ARG A 117 -1.83 -10.24 6.04
C ARG A 117 -2.12 -10.49 4.56
N LEU A 118 -2.76 -9.53 3.91
CA LEU A 118 -3.05 -9.61 2.50
C LEU A 118 -1.76 -9.63 1.67
N SER A 119 -0.83 -8.72 1.95
CA SER A 119 0.49 -8.65 1.32
C SER A 119 1.28 -9.97 1.54
N THR A 120 1.29 -10.51 2.75
CA THR A 120 1.95 -11.79 3.06
C THR A 120 1.37 -12.94 2.24
N ARG A 121 0.05 -13.10 2.23
CA ARG A 121 -0.63 -14.17 1.47
C ARG A 121 -0.35 -14.08 -0.02
N ALA A 122 -0.36 -12.88 -0.53
CA ALA A 122 -0.08 -12.66 -1.93
C ALA A 122 1.36 -13.03 -2.28
N TYR A 123 2.32 -12.68 -1.43
CA TYR A 123 3.73 -13.05 -1.58
C TYR A 123 3.93 -14.58 -1.53
N GLU A 124 3.34 -15.27 -0.56
CA GLU A 124 3.40 -16.72 -0.42
C GLU A 124 2.87 -17.43 -1.66
N HIS A 125 1.72 -17.00 -2.17
CA HIS A 125 1.12 -17.60 -3.37
C HIS A 125 1.92 -17.37 -4.63
N SER A 126 2.56 -16.22 -4.80
CA SER A 126 3.40 -15.95 -5.97
C SER A 126 4.75 -16.66 -5.89
N PHE A 127 5.31 -16.83 -4.70
CA PHE A 127 6.60 -17.52 -4.51
C PHE A 127 6.49 -19.03 -4.77
N MET A 128 5.42 -19.66 -4.30
CA MET A 128 5.22 -21.11 -4.43
C MET A 128 4.96 -21.57 -5.87
N LYS A 129 4.40 -20.71 -6.71
CA LYS A 129 4.05 -21.08 -8.10
C LYS A 129 5.10 -20.76 -9.15
N ASN A 130 6.01 -19.83 -8.93
CA ASN A 130 6.93 -19.37 -9.96
C ASN A 130 8.36 -19.18 -9.43
N ARG A 131 9.08 -20.26 -9.26
CA ARG A 131 10.54 -20.22 -8.97
C ARG A 131 11.37 -19.44 -9.99
N MET A 132 10.80 -19.02 -11.13
CA MET A 132 11.57 -18.42 -12.23
C MET A 132 10.92 -17.24 -12.95
N ARG A 133 9.74 -16.75 -12.55
CA ARG A 133 9.15 -15.56 -13.19
C ARG A 133 8.74 -14.54 -12.14
N ARG A 134 9.20 -13.31 -12.33
CA ARG A 134 8.68 -12.12 -11.59
C ARG A 134 7.22 -11.93 -12.02
N VAL A 135 6.31 -12.60 -11.33
CA VAL A 135 4.88 -12.42 -11.56
C VAL A 135 4.36 -11.50 -10.46
N PRO A 136 3.61 -10.46 -10.80
CA PRO A 136 2.94 -9.61 -9.82
C PRO A 136 2.11 -10.45 -8.86
N THR A 137 2.03 -9.99 -7.64
CA THR A 137 1.26 -10.62 -6.57
C THR A 137 -0.20 -10.22 -6.72
N TYR A 138 -1.13 -11.17 -6.82
CA TYR A 138 -2.51 -10.89 -7.18
C TYR A 138 -3.46 -11.17 -6.02
N TYR A 139 -4.46 -10.32 -5.89
CA TYR A 139 -5.50 -10.43 -4.88
C TYR A 139 -6.84 -10.71 -5.54
N SER A 140 -7.57 -11.70 -5.06
CA SER A 140 -8.97 -11.90 -5.40
C SER A 140 -9.84 -11.44 -4.23
N VAL A 141 -10.69 -10.47 -4.44
CA VAL A 141 -11.68 -10.04 -3.47
C VAL A 141 -12.93 -10.90 -3.63
N ARG A 142 -13.19 -11.80 -2.68
CA ARG A 142 -14.53 -12.39 -2.54
C ARG A 142 -15.43 -11.35 -1.87
N ARG A 143 -16.43 -10.83 -2.56
CA ARG A 143 -17.55 -10.17 -1.90
C ARG A 143 -18.21 -11.18 -0.98
N ARG A 144 -18.13 -10.99 0.32
CA ARG A 144 -19.12 -11.57 1.22
C ARG A 144 -20.40 -10.76 0.99
N CYS A 145 -21.30 -11.28 0.18
CA CYS A 145 -22.70 -10.85 0.26
C CYS A 145 -23.15 -11.22 1.67
N GLN A 146 -23.32 -10.25 2.54
CA GLN A 146 -24.13 -10.42 3.73
C GLN A 146 -25.56 -10.59 3.22
N ASN A 147 -26.02 -11.85 3.14
CA ASN A 147 -27.44 -12.10 3.08
C ASN A 147 -27.98 -11.73 4.46
N GLY A 148 -28.53 -10.52 4.54
CA GLY A 148 -29.41 -10.13 5.63
C GLY A 148 -30.70 -10.92 5.50
N SER A 149 -30.98 -11.75 6.45
CA SER A 149 -32.32 -12.21 6.81
C SER A 149 -32.84 -11.34 7.92
#